data_7164928a597046f3c8fa8a17cc86a01a
#
_entry.id   7164928a597046f3c8fa8a17cc86a01a
#
_cell.length_a   1.000
_cell.length_b   1.000
_cell.length_c   1.000
_cell.angle_alpha   90.00
_cell.angle_beta   90.00
_cell.angle_gamma   90.00
#
_symmetry.space_group_name_H-M   'P 1'
#
loop_
_entity.id
_entity.type
_entity.pdbx_description
1 polymer ?
#
loop_
_entity_poly.entity_id
_entity_poly.type
_entity_poly.pdbx_seq_one_letter_code
_entity_poly.pdbx_strand_id
1 'polypeptide(L)'
;MLKNLFPHKILSLQSKTINILVIFLLIVLVIGFIYSFFLSPPDYIQGNSVRIMYVHVPSSFISLGCFAFLGIASIISLIFKVKFLPLISKSLAPIGCIFSLISIVTGALWGKPTWGVWWVWDARLTSMLILFIFYLAYICTWKFMDDYEKANKASSLIAIIGLF
;
A
#
# COMPACT_ATOMS: atom_id res chain seq x y z
N MET A 1 -4.97 29.10 -3.61
CA MET A 1 -4.58 29.83 -2.39
C MET A 1 -3.17 29.48 -1.89
N LEU A 2 -2.66 28.27 -2.06
CA LEU A 2 -1.29 27.88 -1.63
C LEU A 2 -0.14 28.41 -2.50
N LYS A 3 -0.38 28.74 -3.78
CA LYS A 3 0.65 29.27 -4.68
C LYS A 3 1.27 30.61 -4.26
N ASN A 4 0.55 31.39 -3.44
CA ASN A 4 1.02 32.72 -2.99
C ASN A 4 1.80 32.67 -1.66
N LEU A 5 1.85 31.51 -1.01
CA LEU A 5 2.55 31.33 0.27
C LEU A 5 4.01 30.90 0.14
N PHE A 6 4.42 30.43 -1.04
CA PHE A 6 5.78 29.96 -1.27
C PHE A 6 6.44 30.72 -2.43
N PRO A 7 7.62 31.33 -2.22
CA PRO A 7 8.37 31.95 -3.29
C PRO A 7 8.67 30.95 -4.41
N HIS A 8 8.54 31.39 -5.67
CA HIS A 8 8.77 30.58 -6.88
C HIS A 8 10.08 29.77 -6.84
N LYS A 9 11.08 30.28 -6.14
CA LYS A 9 12.39 29.66 -5.95
C LYS A 9 12.34 28.40 -5.07
N ILE A 10 11.49 28.38 -4.04
CA ILE A 10 11.30 27.20 -3.16
C ILE A 10 10.58 26.09 -3.92
N LEU A 11 9.57 26.42 -4.72
CA LEU A 11 8.85 25.43 -5.55
C LEU A 11 9.76 24.80 -6.62
N SER A 12 10.66 25.58 -7.21
CA SER A 12 11.61 25.06 -8.20
C SER A 12 12.70 24.16 -7.58
N LEU A 13 13.18 24.49 -6.38
CA LEU A 13 14.11 23.66 -5.61
C LEU A 13 13.44 22.35 -5.17
N GLN A 14 12.20 22.43 -4.70
CA GLN A 14 11.40 21.26 -4.33
C GLN A 14 11.20 20.32 -5.51
N SER A 15 10.90 20.82 -6.71
CA SER A 15 10.75 20.00 -7.91
C SER A 15 12.04 19.30 -8.33
N LYS A 16 13.19 19.98 -8.27
CA LYS A 16 14.50 19.38 -8.57
C LYS A 16 14.87 18.29 -7.58
N THR A 17 14.67 18.53 -6.29
CA THR A 17 14.96 17.55 -5.23
C THR A 17 14.07 16.30 -5.40
N ILE A 18 12.78 16.49 -5.69
CA ILE A 18 11.85 15.37 -5.95
C ILE A 18 12.32 14.57 -7.17
N ASN A 19 12.71 15.22 -8.27
CA ASN A 19 13.18 14.53 -9.46
C ASN A 19 14.45 13.70 -9.18
N ILE A 20 15.40 14.25 -8.43
CA ILE A 20 16.63 13.52 -8.04
C ILE A 20 16.26 12.31 -7.18
N LEU A 21 15.37 12.47 -6.21
CA LEU A 21 14.92 11.35 -5.37
C LEU A 21 14.19 10.27 -6.16
N VAL A 22 13.36 10.66 -7.13
CA VAL A 22 12.67 9.71 -8.02
C VAL A 22 13.67 8.93 -8.87
N ILE A 23 14.66 9.62 -9.49
CA ILE A 23 15.69 8.94 -10.29
C ILE A 23 16.50 7.99 -9.41
N PHE A 24 16.93 8.43 -8.22
CA PHE A 24 17.65 7.59 -7.28
C PHE A 24 16.83 6.35 -6.88
N LEU A 25 15.54 6.54 -6.56
CA LEU A 25 14.62 5.45 -6.23
C LEU A 25 14.50 4.45 -7.39
N LEU A 26 14.34 4.95 -8.63
CA LEU A 26 14.25 4.07 -9.81
C LEU A 26 15.53 3.25 -10.01
N ILE A 27 16.72 3.86 -9.83
CA ILE A 27 17.99 3.15 -9.92
C ILE A 27 18.07 2.04 -8.87
N VAL A 28 17.75 2.36 -7.61
CA VAL A 28 17.75 1.38 -6.51
C VAL A 28 16.76 0.25 -6.75
N LEU A 29 15.56 0.55 -7.27
CA LEU A 29 14.56 -0.45 -7.62
C LEU A 29 15.04 -1.38 -8.75
N VAL A 30 15.66 -0.83 -9.80
CA VAL A 30 16.21 -1.63 -10.92
C VAL A 30 17.34 -2.53 -10.43
N ILE A 31 18.29 -1.99 -9.66
CA ILE A 31 19.40 -2.78 -9.08
C ILE A 31 18.84 -3.87 -8.15
N GLY A 32 17.92 -3.51 -7.26
CA GLY A 32 17.28 -4.45 -6.34
C GLY A 32 16.53 -5.56 -7.08
N PHE A 33 15.81 -5.21 -8.15
CA PHE A 33 15.12 -6.19 -9.01
C PHE A 33 16.10 -7.16 -9.68
N ILE A 34 17.16 -6.63 -10.31
CA ILE A 34 18.19 -7.47 -10.97
C ILE A 34 18.84 -8.41 -9.95
N TYR A 35 19.25 -7.88 -8.80
CA TYR A 35 19.87 -8.69 -7.75
C TYR A 35 18.92 -9.78 -7.24
N SER A 36 17.67 -9.42 -6.92
CA SER A 36 16.70 -10.36 -6.35
C SER A 36 16.33 -11.48 -7.29
N PHE A 37 16.14 -11.21 -8.58
CA PHE A 37 15.63 -12.20 -9.52
C PHE A 37 16.71 -12.97 -10.27
N PHE A 38 17.89 -12.38 -10.48
CA PHE A 38 18.93 -12.98 -11.33
C PHE A 38 20.19 -13.36 -10.56
N LEU A 39 20.57 -12.62 -9.51
CA LEU A 39 21.83 -12.81 -8.81
C LEU A 39 21.67 -13.51 -7.45
N SER A 40 20.49 -13.46 -6.82
CA SER A 40 20.31 -14.12 -5.52
C SER A 40 20.43 -15.64 -5.64
N PRO A 41 21.11 -16.30 -4.71
CA PRO A 41 21.21 -17.75 -4.70
C PRO A 41 19.83 -18.40 -4.48
N PRO A 42 19.58 -19.60 -5.03
CA PRO A 42 18.39 -20.36 -4.71
C PRO A 42 18.41 -20.81 -3.25
N ASP A 43 17.22 -20.93 -2.65
CA ASP A 43 17.06 -21.48 -1.30
C ASP A 43 17.24 -23.01 -1.31
N TYR A 44 17.76 -23.56 -0.21
CA TYR A 44 18.01 -25.01 -0.07
C TYR A 44 16.74 -25.86 -0.19
N ILE A 45 15.59 -25.38 0.33
CA ILE A 45 14.32 -26.11 0.33
C ILE A 45 13.43 -25.66 -0.82
N GLN A 46 13.34 -24.34 -1.03
CA GLN A 46 12.36 -23.74 -1.97
C GLN A 46 12.95 -23.52 -3.37
N GLY A 47 14.25 -23.73 -3.56
CA GLY A 47 14.91 -23.48 -4.84
C GLY A 47 14.74 -22.02 -5.29
N ASN A 48 14.43 -21.82 -6.57
CA ASN A 48 14.24 -20.49 -7.15
C ASN A 48 12.94 -19.79 -6.72
N SER A 49 11.98 -20.51 -6.13
CA SER A 49 10.71 -19.94 -5.70
C SER A 49 10.87 -18.91 -4.58
N VAL A 50 11.97 -18.99 -3.81
CA VAL A 50 12.30 -18.00 -2.77
C VAL A 50 12.39 -16.58 -3.31
N ARG A 51 12.75 -16.41 -4.58
CA ARG A 51 12.86 -15.08 -5.21
C ARG A 51 11.57 -14.29 -5.23
N ILE A 52 10.42 -14.98 -5.19
CA ILE A 52 9.10 -14.34 -5.09
C ILE A 52 8.95 -13.57 -3.77
N MET A 53 9.61 -14.02 -2.69
CA MET A 53 9.58 -13.35 -1.39
C MET A 53 10.09 -11.91 -1.44
N TYR A 54 11.05 -11.60 -2.31
CA TYR A 54 11.60 -10.24 -2.43
C TYR A 54 10.58 -9.21 -2.91
N VAL A 55 9.51 -9.65 -3.55
CA VAL A 55 8.36 -8.79 -3.92
C VAL A 55 7.21 -9.00 -2.96
N HIS A 56 6.90 -10.25 -2.61
CA HIS A 56 5.75 -10.59 -1.76
C HIS A 56 5.85 -9.95 -0.37
N VAL A 57 6.96 -10.14 0.32
CA VAL A 57 7.12 -9.68 1.71
C VAL A 57 7.06 -8.15 1.82
N PRO A 58 7.84 -7.36 1.05
CA PRO A 58 7.71 -5.90 1.10
C PRO A 58 6.30 -5.41 0.73
N SER A 59 5.66 -6.03 -0.28
CA SER A 59 4.31 -5.64 -0.68
C SER A 59 3.29 -5.87 0.43
N SER A 60 3.39 -6.98 1.15
CA SER A 60 2.54 -7.28 2.30
C SER A 60 2.73 -6.26 3.42
N PHE A 61 3.98 -5.94 3.78
CA PHE A 61 4.27 -4.95 4.82
C PHE A 61 3.79 -3.55 4.45
N ILE A 62 3.98 -3.12 3.20
CA ILE A 62 3.50 -1.82 2.73
C ILE A 62 1.97 -1.77 2.79
N SER A 63 1.29 -2.82 2.33
CA SER A 63 -0.17 -2.88 2.38
C SER A 63 -0.68 -2.80 3.82
N LEU A 64 -0.17 -3.64 4.72
CA LEU A 64 -0.55 -3.63 6.13
C LEU A 64 -0.26 -2.28 6.79
N GLY A 65 0.92 -1.70 6.57
CA GLY A 65 1.32 -0.40 7.12
C GLY A 65 0.44 0.74 6.61
N CYS A 66 0.12 0.77 5.32
CA CYS A 66 -0.82 1.75 4.77
C CYS A 66 -2.19 1.63 5.42
N PHE A 67 -2.73 0.41 5.59
CA PHE A 67 -4.05 0.22 6.19
C PHE A 67 -4.06 0.61 7.68
N ALA A 68 -3.01 0.24 8.41
CA ALA A 68 -2.85 0.66 9.80
C ALA A 68 -2.83 2.19 9.92
N PHE A 69 -2.13 2.88 9.00
CA PHE A 69 -2.17 4.33 8.93
C PHE A 69 -3.59 4.85 8.66
N LEU A 70 -4.33 4.27 7.71
CA LEU A 70 -5.72 4.65 7.41
C LEU A 70 -6.60 4.55 8.66
N GLY A 71 -6.53 3.44 9.39
CA GLY A 71 -7.30 3.21 10.62
C GLY A 71 -6.95 4.20 11.73
N ILE A 72 -5.67 4.37 12.03
CA ILE A 72 -5.18 5.30 13.05
C ILE A 72 -5.52 6.75 12.68
N ALA A 73 -5.27 7.16 11.44
CA ALA A 73 -5.59 8.50 10.96
C ALA A 73 -7.10 8.77 11.00
N SER A 74 -7.93 7.76 10.75
CA SER A 74 -9.39 7.85 10.85
C SER A 74 -9.83 8.08 12.31
N ILE A 75 -9.27 7.34 13.26
CA ILE A 75 -9.55 7.54 14.69
C ILE A 75 -9.19 8.97 15.11
N ILE A 76 -7.97 9.40 14.79
CA ILE A 76 -7.49 10.75 15.12
C ILE A 76 -8.37 11.83 14.46
N SER A 77 -8.71 11.64 13.18
CA SER A 77 -9.53 12.60 12.44
C SER A 77 -10.93 12.75 13.02
N LEU A 78 -11.57 11.65 13.44
CA LEU A 78 -12.91 11.68 14.02
C LEU A 78 -12.93 12.29 15.42
N ILE A 79 -11.92 11.97 16.26
CA ILE A 79 -11.86 12.46 17.65
C ILE A 79 -11.44 13.94 17.68
N PHE A 80 -10.35 14.28 16.99
CA PHE A 80 -9.74 15.60 17.07
C PHE A 80 -10.15 16.54 15.93
N LYS A 81 -11.02 16.08 15.02
CA LYS A 81 -11.53 16.84 13.85
C LYS A 81 -10.42 17.39 12.96
N VAL A 82 -9.34 16.61 12.77
CA VAL A 82 -8.18 16.97 11.96
C VAL A 82 -8.48 16.79 10.48
N LYS A 83 -8.71 17.90 9.76
CA LYS A 83 -9.24 17.91 8.37
C LYS A 83 -8.25 17.41 7.29
N PHE A 84 -6.96 17.43 7.53
CA PHE A 84 -5.97 17.02 6.51
C PHE A 84 -5.72 15.51 6.49
N LEU A 85 -5.94 14.79 7.59
CA LEU A 85 -5.70 13.35 7.68
C LEU A 85 -6.56 12.54 6.70
N PRO A 86 -7.87 12.82 6.53
CA PRO A 86 -8.67 12.12 5.52
C PRO A 86 -8.17 12.30 4.10
N LEU A 87 -7.59 13.45 3.77
CA LEU A 87 -7.03 13.73 2.44
C LEU A 87 -5.77 12.87 2.18
N ILE A 88 -4.89 12.76 3.18
CA ILE A 88 -3.72 11.87 3.12
C ILE A 88 -4.16 10.42 2.98
N SER A 89 -5.10 9.98 3.83
CA SER A 89 -5.64 8.61 3.81
C SER A 89 -6.28 8.27 2.46
N LYS A 90 -7.09 9.19 1.90
CA LYS A 90 -7.68 9.04 0.56
C LYS A 90 -6.62 8.84 -0.52
N SER A 91 -5.50 9.56 -0.44
CA SER A 91 -4.41 9.46 -1.42
C SER A 91 -3.56 8.19 -1.22
N LEU A 92 -3.45 7.70 0.02
CA LEU A 92 -2.66 6.53 0.37
C LEU A 92 -3.40 5.21 0.09
N ALA A 93 -4.73 5.19 0.20
CA ALA A 93 -5.54 3.99 0.05
C ALA A 93 -5.36 3.25 -1.28
N PRO A 94 -5.30 3.92 -2.47
CA PRO A 94 -5.03 3.24 -3.73
C PRO A 94 -3.65 2.57 -3.76
N ILE A 95 -2.64 3.17 -3.14
CA ILE A 95 -1.29 2.62 -3.05
C ILE A 95 -1.32 1.32 -2.23
N GLY A 96 -1.90 1.36 -1.03
CA GLY A 96 -2.05 0.17 -0.19
C GLY A 96 -2.87 -0.94 -0.87
N CYS A 97 -3.92 -0.57 -1.61
CA CYS A 97 -4.74 -1.50 -2.38
C CYS A 97 -3.94 -2.23 -3.47
N ILE A 98 -3.10 -1.52 -4.23
CA ILE A 98 -2.24 -2.12 -5.27
C ILE A 98 -1.23 -3.08 -4.62
N PHE A 99 -0.59 -2.69 -3.52
CA PHE A 99 0.35 -3.56 -2.82
C PHE A 99 -0.33 -4.79 -2.20
N SER A 100 -1.58 -4.67 -1.74
CA SER A 100 -2.39 -5.81 -1.30
C SER A 100 -2.64 -6.80 -2.45
N LEU A 101 -3.01 -6.29 -3.64
CA LEU A 101 -3.20 -7.13 -4.83
C LEU A 101 -1.90 -7.83 -5.25
N ILE A 102 -0.77 -7.11 -5.27
CA ILE A 102 0.55 -7.68 -5.57
C ILE A 102 0.88 -8.79 -4.55
N SER A 103 0.61 -8.55 -3.27
CA SER A 103 0.82 -9.55 -2.21
C SER A 103 -0.02 -10.81 -2.44
N ILE A 104 -1.29 -10.69 -2.78
CA ILE A 104 -2.18 -11.82 -3.07
C ILE A 104 -1.66 -12.62 -4.27
N VAL A 105 -1.36 -11.95 -5.38
CA VAL A 105 -0.89 -12.61 -6.61
C VAL A 105 0.45 -13.30 -6.39
N THR A 106 1.42 -12.62 -5.78
CA THR A 106 2.74 -13.20 -5.52
C THR A 106 2.68 -14.30 -4.46
N GLY A 107 1.78 -14.20 -3.48
CA GLY A 107 1.51 -15.26 -2.52
C GLY A 107 0.96 -16.54 -3.17
N ALA A 108 0.03 -16.40 -4.12
CA ALA A 108 -0.49 -17.52 -4.91
C ALA A 108 0.60 -18.16 -5.79
N LEU A 109 1.42 -17.33 -6.46
CA LEU A 109 2.55 -17.79 -7.26
C LEU A 109 3.59 -18.55 -6.44
N TRP A 110 3.85 -18.11 -5.21
CA TRP A 110 4.76 -18.79 -4.28
C TRP A 110 4.12 -20.04 -3.66
N GLY A 111 2.82 -20.03 -3.41
CA GLY A 111 2.08 -21.16 -2.85
C GLY A 111 2.08 -22.38 -3.77
N LYS A 112 1.97 -22.19 -5.09
CA LYS A 112 1.90 -23.30 -6.05
C LYS A 112 3.10 -24.25 -5.98
N PRO A 113 4.36 -23.81 -6.05
CA PRO A 113 5.50 -24.71 -5.89
C PRO A 113 5.71 -25.23 -4.47
N THR A 114 5.24 -24.49 -3.45
CA THR A 114 5.46 -24.83 -2.03
C THR A 114 4.43 -25.83 -1.51
N TRP A 115 3.14 -25.63 -1.84
CA TRP A 115 2.01 -26.39 -1.31
C TRP A 115 1.23 -27.18 -2.37
N GLY A 116 1.63 -27.09 -3.64
CA GLY A 116 0.95 -27.75 -4.75
C GLY A 116 -0.33 -27.09 -5.24
N VAL A 117 -0.81 -26.05 -4.58
CA VAL A 117 -2.05 -25.32 -4.89
C VAL A 117 -1.82 -23.82 -4.95
N TRP A 118 -2.64 -23.11 -5.75
CA TRP A 118 -2.55 -21.66 -5.88
C TRP A 118 -3.13 -20.90 -4.68
N TRP A 119 -4.08 -21.52 -3.99
CA TRP A 119 -4.81 -20.90 -2.89
C TRP A 119 -5.14 -21.91 -1.81
N VAL A 120 -4.95 -21.49 -0.57
CA VAL A 120 -5.39 -22.21 0.63
C VAL A 120 -6.18 -21.23 1.50
N TRP A 121 -7.33 -21.67 2.00
CA TRP A 121 -8.15 -20.87 2.91
C TRP A 121 -7.57 -20.90 4.33
N ASP A 122 -6.35 -20.43 4.48
CA ASP A 122 -5.72 -20.23 5.77
C ASP A 122 -5.92 -18.77 6.25
N ALA A 123 -5.57 -18.51 7.51
CA ALA A 123 -5.74 -17.17 8.09
C ALA A 123 -4.93 -16.08 7.36
N ARG A 124 -3.76 -16.42 6.80
CA ARG A 124 -2.86 -15.46 6.15
C ARG A 124 -3.42 -14.96 4.82
N LEU A 125 -3.78 -15.90 3.93
CA LEU A 125 -4.30 -15.54 2.61
C LEU A 125 -5.70 -14.93 2.72
N THR A 126 -6.53 -15.50 3.59
CA THR A 126 -7.89 -15.01 3.82
C THR A 126 -7.89 -13.60 4.41
N SER A 127 -7.04 -13.30 5.40
CA SER A 127 -6.95 -11.96 5.98
C SER A 127 -6.42 -10.93 4.97
N MET A 128 -5.47 -11.30 4.11
CA MET A 128 -4.98 -10.40 3.06
C MET A 128 -6.06 -10.10 2.01
N LEU A 129 -6.89 -11.10 1.65
CA LEU A 129 -8.04 -10.91 0.76
C LEU A 129 -9.09 -9.99 1.41
N ILE A 130 -9.39 -10.19 2.68
CA ILE A 130 -10.31 -9.33 3.43
C ILE A 130 -9.76 -7.90 3.47
N LEU A 131 -8.47 -7.71 3.74
CA LEU A 131 -7.82 -6.41 3.72
C LEU A 131 -7.97 -5.72 2.36
N PHE A 132 -7.77 -6.46 1.26
CA PHE A 132 -7.99 -5.95 -0.10
C PHE A 132 -9.44 -5.48 -0.31
N ILE A 133 -10.42 -6.24 0.17
CA ILE A 133 -11.84 -5.86 0.10
C ILE A 133 -12.11 -4.58 0.91
N PHE A 134 -11.52 -4.43 2.10
CA PHE A 134 -11.61 -3.20 2.88
C PHE A 134 -11.02 -1.99 2.15
N TYR A 135 -9.89 -2.14 1.45
CA TYR A 135 -9.35 -1.09 0.60
C TYR A 135 -10.31 -0.69 -0.51
N LEU A 136 -10.90 -1.66 -1.20
CA LEU A 136 -11.88 -1.39 -2.26
C LEU A 136 -13.09 -0.66 -1.70
N ALA A 137 -13.63 -1.10 -0.57
CA ALA A 137 -14.76 -0.45 0.09
C ALA A 137 -14.43 0.99 0.49
N TYR A 138 -13.23 1.23 1.07
CA TYR A 138 -12.75 2.57 1.41
C TYR A 138 -12.68 3.49 0.18
N ILE A 139 -12.06 3.02 -0.90
CA ILE A 139 -11.91 3.78 -2.16
C ILE A 139 -13.25 4.05 -2.81
N CYS A 140 -14.14 3.04 -2.86
CA CYS A 140 -15.48 3.17 -3.41
C CYS A 140 -16.32 4.20 -2.65
N THR A 141 -16.20 4.25 -1.32
CA THR A 141 -16.90 5.25 -0.50
C THR A 141 -16.53 6.66 -0.94
N TRP A 142 -15.25 6.95 -1.13
CA TRP A 142 -14.78 8.24 -1.62
C TRP A 142 -15.15 8.54 -3.07
N LYS A 143 -15.36 7.53 -3.88
CA LYS A 143 -15.69 7.69 -5.30
C LYS A 143 -17.17 7.91 -5.54
N PHE A 144 -18.05 7.29 -4.75
CA PHE A 144 -19.48 7.28 -5.00
C PHE A 144 -20.30 8.21 -4.08
N MET A 145 -19.66 8.77 -3.05
CA MET A 145 -20.32 9.74 -2.17
C MET A 145 -19.87 11.16 -2.49
N ASP A 146 -20.81 12.01 -2.91
CA ASP A 146 -20.53 13.41 -3.26
C ASP A 146 -20.31 14.30 -2.02
N ASP A 147 -20.95 13.96 -0.92
CA ASP A 147 -20.84 14.70 0.35
C ASP A 147 -19.54 14.30 1.06
N TYR A 148 -18.62 15.25 1.18
CA TYR A 148 -17.31 15.05 1.81
C TYR A 148 -17.41 14.54 3.26
N GLU A 149 -18.31 15.11 4.08
CA GLU A 149 -18.43 14.75 5.49
C GLU A 149 -18.98 13.32 5.67
N LYS A 150 -19.97 12.97 4.84
CA LYS A 150 -20.52 11.61 4.82
C LYS A 150 -19.49 10.60 4.31
N ALA A 151 -18.78 10.92 3.22
CA ALA A 151 -17.72 10.10 2.69
C ALA A 151 -16.60 9.86 3.72
N ASN A 152 -16.16 10.94 4.39
CA ASN A 152 -15.16 10.85 5.45
C ASN A 152 -15.61 9.95 6.62
N LYS A 153 -16.82 10.14 7.12
CA LYS A 153 -17.35 9.32 8.22
C LYS A 153 -17.45 7.84 7.83
N ALA A 154 -18.05 7.56 6.66
CA ALA A 154 -18.24 6.19 6.19
C ALA A 154 -16.89 5.47 5.93
N SER A 155 -15.97 6.12 5.21
CA SER A 155 -14.64 5.57 4.94
C SER A 155 -13.82 5.39 6.22
N SER A 156 -13.94 6.32 7.17
CA SER A 156 -13.28 6.19 8.48
C SER A 156 -13.78 4.98 9.28
N LEU A 157 -15.10 4.72 9.26
CA LEU A 157 -15.64 3.53 9.91
C LEU A 157 -15.12 2.24 9.27
N ILE A 158 -15.07 2.18 7.93
CA ILE A 158 -14.48 1.05 7.20
C ILE A 158 -13.02 0.83 7.61
N ALA A 159 -12.21 1.89 7.66
CA ALA A 159 -10.82 1.81 8.03
C ALA A 159 -10.61 1.36 9.49
N ILE A 160 -11.47 1.80 10.42
CA ILE A 160 -11.41 1.41 11.83
C ILE A 160 -11.82 -0.05 12.00
N ILE A 161 -12.91 -0.49 11.36
CA ILE A 161 -13.36 -1.89 11.45
C ILE A 161 -12.30 -2.85 10.90
N GLY A 162 -11.68 -2.50 9.77
CA GLY A 162 -10.65 -3.35 9.17
C GLY A 162 -9.28 -3.30 9.88
N LEU A 163 -9.10 -2.44 10.90
CA LEU A 163 -7.89 -2.39 11.72
C LEU A 163 -7.86 -3.52 12.76
N PHE A 164 -9.02 -4.02 13.18
CA PHE A 164 -9.21 -5.08 14.19
C PHE A 164 -9.66 -6.39 13.56
#